data_a2c59a86e9db29bfde911c5000eee421
#
_entry.id   a2c59a86e9db29bfde911c5000eee421
#
_cell.length_a   1.000
_cell.length_b   1.000
_cell.length_c   1.000
_cell.angle_alpha   90.00
_cell.angle_beta   90.00
_cell.angle_gamma   90.00
#
_symmetry.space_group_name_H-M   'P 1'
#
loop_
_entity.id
_entity.type
_entity.pdbx_description
1 polymer ?
#
loop_
_entity_poly.entity_id
_entity_poly.type
_entity_poly.pdbx_seq_one_letter_code
_entity_poly.pdbx_strand_id
1 'polypeptide(L)'
;MKVKGCYQFRLTRNADLSVDTEDVEDLARALRGELFSRRYGDAVRLEVVDTCPKHLTDQLLKQFGLSEHELYQVNGPVNLTRLFSITGLDSHPELQHAPFTPVIPKLLQNSENIFSVVSKQDILLLHPFESFTPVVDLLRQAAKDPHVLAIKQTLYRSGANSEIVDALVEAARNGKEVTAVIELRARFDEESNLALASRLQAAGAVVIYGVVGFKTHSKMMLILRRENGEIRRYAHLGTGNYHAGNARLYTDYSLLTADVALGEDVSKLFSQLIGMGKTLRMKKLLHAPFTLKKTLLDLIAKETAAAAEGKPAHIIAKFNSLTDAKIIRALYKASQTGVKIDLVVRGMCCLRPGIPGVSHLSLIHI
;
A
#
# COMPACT_ATOMS: atom_id res chain seq x y z
N MET A 1 -50.44 13.84 -3.95
CA MET A 1 -49.89 12.56 -4.45
C MET A 1 -49.83 11.59 -3.25
N LYS A 2 -50.39 10.37 -3.38
CA LYS A 2 -50.39 9.39 -2.26
C LYS A 2 -49.24 8.43 -2.43
N VAL A 3 -48.25 8.44 -1.50
CA VAL A 3 -47.14 7.50 -1.50
C VAL A 3 -47.67 6.11 -1.14
N LYS A 4 -47.41 5.10 -2.00
CA LYS A 4 -47.84 3.71 -1.81
C LYS A 4 -46.79 2.83 -1.16
N GLY A 5 -45.51 3.21 -1.24
CA GLY A 5 -44.42 2.47 -0.64
C GLY A 5 -43.08 3.20 -0.83
N CYS A 6 -42.07 2.80 -0.06
CA CYS A 6 -40.70 3.27 -0.15
C CYS A 6 -39.77 2.06 -0.01
N TYR A 7 -38.93 1.80 -1.00
CA TYR A 7 -38.07 0.61 -1.06
C TYR A 7 -36.61 1.03 -1.26
N GLN A 8 -35.73 0.47 -0.45
CA GLN A 8 -34.32 0.74 -0.56
C GLN A 8 -33.69 -0.09 -1.69
N PHE A 9 -32.80 0.53 -2.43
CA PHE A 9 -31.93 -0.17 -3.37
C PHE A 9 -30.52 0.39 -3.34
N ARG A 10 -29.56 -0.43 -3.79
CA ARG A 10 -28.17 -0.04 -3.99
C ARG A 10 -27.73 -0.51 -5.37
N LEU A 11 -27.10 0.39 -6.12
CA LEU A 11 -26.47 0.08 -7.39
C LEU A 11 -24.95 0.09 -7.22
N THR A 12 -24.31 -1.00 -7.61
CA THR A 12 -22.86 -1.06 -7.74
C THR A 12 -22.49 -0.86 -9.20
N ARG A 13 -21.55 0.05 -9.44
CA ARG A 13 -21.04 0.34 -10.78
C ARG A 13 -19.62 -0.15 -10.92
N ASN A 14 -19.22 -0.50 -12.14
CA ASN A 14 -17.83 -0.77 -12.46
C ASN A 14 -16.98 0.48 -12.16
N ALA A 15 -15.89 0.28 -11.45
CA ALA A 15 -14.97 1.34 -11.06
C ALA A 15 -13.60 1.20 -11.77
N ASP A 16 -13.46 0.26 -12.68
CA ASP A 16 -12.22 0.08 -13.45
C ASP A 16 -12.09 1.23 -14.47
N LEU A 17 -10.88 1.78 -14.54
CA LEU A 17 -10.51 2.78 -15.52
C LEU A 17 -9.88 2.04 -16.71
N SER A 18 -10.46 2.18 -17.87
CA SER A 18 -9.99 1.58 -19.13
C SER A 18 -9.03 2.51 -19.86
N VAL A 19 -7.97 2.97 -19.17
CA VAL A 19 -6.91 3.73 -19.83
C VAL A 19 -5.90 2.76 -20.43
N ASP A 20 -5.81 2.71 -21.75
CA ASP A 20 -4.71 2.05 -22.43
C ASP A 20 -3.43 2.87 -22.22
N THR A 21 -2.48 2.29 -21.50
CA THR A 21 -1.27 2.99 -21.05
C THR A 21 -0.10 2.85 -22.01
N GLU A 22 -0.24 2.02 -23.06
CA GLU A 22 0.85 1.81 -24.02
C GLU A 22 0.93 2.92 -25.07
N ASP A 23 -0.20 3.59 -25.37
CA ASP A 23 -0.29 4.61 -26.43
C ASP A 23 -0.53 6.04 -25.91
N VAL A 24 -0.42 6.29 -24.59
CA VAL A 24 -0.77 7.60 -24.03
C VAL A 24 0.48 8.40 -23.67
N GLU A 25 0.76 9.45 -24.42
CA GLU A 25 1.83 10.42 -24.15
C GLU A 25 1.65 11.18 -22.83
N ASP A 26 0.39 11.38 -22.39
CA ASP A 26 0.05 12.06 -21.13
C ASP A 26 -0.98 11.27 -20.31
N LEU A 27 -0.48 10.33 -19.49
CA LEU A 27 -1.30 9.51 -18.59
C LEU A 27 -2.15 10.35 -17.62
N ALA A 28 -1.65 11.50 -17.16
CA ALA A 28 -2.38 12.35 -16.23
C ALA A 28 -3.59 13.00 -16.90
N ARG A 29 -3.46 13.40 -18.17
CA ARG A 29 -4.54 13.98 -18.96
C ARG A 29 -5.60 12.92 -19.30
N ALA A 30 -5.19 11.73 -19.71
CA ALA A 30 -6.08 10.62 -20.01
C ALA A 30 -6.89 10.20 -18.78
N LEU A 31 -6.25 10.08 -17.61
CA LEU A 31 -6.92 9.76 -16.37
C LEU A 31 -7.96 10.82 -15.97
N ARG A 32 -7.70 12.11 -16.16
CA ARG A 32 -8.67 13.16 -15.86
C ARG A 32 -9.96 13.00 -16.68
N GLY A 33 -9.84 12.63 -17.95
CA GLY A 33 -10.99 12.33 -18.81
C GLY A 33 -11.79 11.12 -18.30
N GLU A 34 -11.13 10.04 -18.01
CA GLU A 34 -11.74 8.79 -17.54
C GLU A 34 -12.36 8.91 -16.13
N LEU A 35 -11.79 9.72 -15.23
CA LEU A 35 -12.36 9.95 -13.91
C LEU A 35 -13.75 10.58 -13.96
N PHE A 36 -14.01 11.42 -14.96
CA PHE A 36 -15.34 11.95 -15.20
C PHE A 36 -16.31 10.85 -15.63
N SER A 37 -15.89 10.00 -16.56
CA SER A 37 -16.69 8.88 -17.07
C SER A 37 -17.00 7.82 -16.01
N ARG A 38 -16.10 7.61 -15.04
CA ARG A 38 -16.25 6.63 -13.94
C ARG A 38 -17.50 6.86 -13.08
N ARG A 39 -17.94 8.10 -12.90
CA ARG A 39 -19.20 8.40 -12.19
C ARG A 39 -20.43 7.77 -12.86
N TYR A 40 -20.31 7.48 -14.14
CA TYR A 40 -21.35 6.92 -15.00
C TYR A 40 -20.99 5.51 -15.50
N GLY A 41 -19.99 4.84 -14.90
CA GLY A 41 -19.58 3.49 -15.27
C GLY A 41 -20.74 2.50 -15.27
N ASP A 42 -20.62 1.44 -16.04
CA ASP A 42 -21.67 0.43 -16.21
C ASP A 42 -22.11 -0.14 -14.86
N ALA A 43 -23.42 -0.29 -14.71
CA ALA A 43 -23.98 -0.99 -13.57
C ALA A 43 -23.60 -2.48 -13.65
N VAL A 44 -23.19 -3.07 -12.50
CA VAL A 44 -22.75 -4.47 -12.43
C VAL A 44 -23.50 -5.27 -11.36
N ARG A 45 -24.25 -4.61 -10.49
CA ARG A 45 -25.03 -5.27 -9.44
C ARG A 45 -26.12 -4.35 -8.92
N LEU A 46 -27.33 -4.89 -8.77
CA LEU A 46 -28.47 -4.24 -8.13
C LEU A 46 -28.87 -5.03 -6.89
N GLU A 47 -28.86 -4.38 -5.74
CA GLU A 47 -29.38 -4.89 -4.47
C GLU A 47 -30.68 -4.19 -4.16
N VAL A 48 -31.75 -4.92 -3.84
CA VAL A 48 -33.03 -4.34 -3.43
C VAL A 48 -33.52 -5.04 -2.17
N VAL A 49 -34.31 -4.33 -1.35
CA VAL A 49 -35.00 -4.98 -0.23
C VAL A 49 -35.99 -6.02 -0.80
N ASP A 50 -36.09 -7.19 -0.17
CA ASP A 50 -36.92 -8.33 -0.64
C ASP A 50 -38.43 -8.00 -0.76
N THR A 51 -38.89 -7.02 0.02
CA THR A 51 -40.27 -6.52 -0.04
C THR A 51 -40.55 -5.59 -1.23
N CYS A 52 -39.52 -5.27 -2.05
CA CYS A 52 -39.67 -4.44 -3.25
C CYS A 52 -40.54 -5.14 -4.28
N PRO A 53 -41.64 -4.52 -4.76
CA PRO A 53 -42.50 -5.14 -5.77
C PRO A 53 -41.78 -5.42 -7.10
N LYS A 54 -42.09 -6.56 -7.72
CA LYS A 54 -41.41 -7.02 -8.94
C LYS A 54 -41.41 -5.96 -10.06
N HIS A 55 -42.50 -5.24 -10.25
CA HIS A 55 -42.58 -4.23 -11.31
C HIS A 55 -41.57 -3.07 -11.12
N LEU A 56 -41.24 -2.70 -9.85
CA LEU A 56 -40.23 -1.69 -9.57
C LEU A 56 -38.83 -2.23 -9.77
N THR A 57 -38.62 -3.50 -9.37
CA THR A 57 -37.35 -4.20 -9.59
C THR A 57 -37.04 -4.34 -11.09
N ASP A 58 -38.04 -4.77 -11.88
CA ASP A 58 -37.92 -4.90 -13.34
C ASP A 58 -37.65 -3.55 -14.00
N GLN A 59 -38.28 -2.48 -13.51
CA GLN A 59 -38.00 -1.11 -13.99
C GLN A 59 -36.57 -0.69 -13.70
N LEU A 60 -36.04 -0.97 -12.51
CA LEU A 60 -34.65 -0.66 -12.15
C LEU A 60 -33.68 -1.47 -13.01
N LEU A 61 -33.90 -2.77 -13.18
CA LEU A 61 -33.06 -3.62 -14.04
C LEU A 61 -33.00 -3.06 -15.45
N LYS A 62 -34.17 -2.73 -16.04
CA LYS A 62 -34.24 -2.14 -17.37
C LYS A 62 -33.52 -0.79 -17.45
N GLN A 63 -33.70 0.07 -16.45
CA GLN A 63 -33.09 1.41 -16.42
C GLN A 63 -31.57 1.35 -16.36
N PHE A 64 -31.02 0.35 -15.66
CA PHE A 64 -29.57 0.21 -15.48
C PHE A 64 -28.91 -0.81 -16.42
N GLY A 65 -29.67 -1.39 -17.34
CA GLY A 65 -29.16 -2.36 -18.31
C GLY A 65 -28.69 -3.69 -17.68
N LEU A 66 -29.33 -4.08 -16.57
CA LEU A 66 -28.99 -5.29 -15.82
C LEU A 66 -30.01 -6.40 -16.10
N SER A 67 -29.57 -7.63 -15.94
CA SER A 67 -30.40 -8.84 -15.98
C SER A 67 -30.77 -9.33 -14.57
N GLU A 68 -31.59 -10.37 -14.48
CA GLU A 68 -31.95 -11.00 -13.20
C GLU A 68 -30.73 -11.64 -12.50
N HIS A 69 -29.65 -11.96 -13.23
CA HIS A 69 -28.41 -12.51 -12.66
C HIS A 69 -27.63 -11.52 -11.82
N GLU A 70 -27.78 -10.22 -12.09
CA GLU A 70 -27.14 -9.14 -11.32
C GLU A 70 -28.04 -8.62 -10.18
N LEU A 71 -29.27 -9.19 -10.02
CA LEU A 71 -30.21 -8.81 -8.96
C LEU A 71 -29.97 -9.60 -7.68
N TYR A 72 -29.90 -8.90 -6.56
CA TYR A 72 -29.80 -9.47 -5.23
C TYR A 72 -30.93 -8.92 -4.34
N GLN A 73 -31.84 -9.79 -3.94
CA GLN A 73 -32.89 -9.46 -2.99
C GLN A 73 -32.37 -9.68 -1.57
N VAL A 74 -32.46 -8.67 -0.72
CA VAL A 74 -31.87 -8.63 0.62
C VAL A 74 -32.99 -8.54 1.65
N ASN A 75 -33.03 -9.50 2.56
CA ASN A 75 -33.91 -9.43 3.72
C ASN A 75 -33.28 -8.48 4.76
N GLY A 76 -33.80 -7.27 4.83
CA GLY A 76 -33.31 -6.20 5.72
C GLY A 76 -32.77 -4.99 4.96
N PRO A 77 -32.06 -4.09 5.66
CA PRO A 77 -31.57 -2.87 5.06
C PRO A 77 -30.47 -3.12 4.04
N VAL A 78 -30.57 -2.43 2.91
CA VAL A 78 -29.55 -2.43 1.87
C VAL A 78 -28.42 -1.48 2.25
N ASN A 79 -27.19 -1.80 1.87
CA ASN A 79 -26.00 -0.97 2.12
C ASN A 79 -25.61 -0.82 3.60
N LEU A 80 -25.38 -1.94 4.27
CA LEU A 80 -25.00 -2.00 5.68
C LEU A 80 -23.71 -1.23 6.02
N THR A 81 -22.85 -0.95 5.03
CA THR A 81 -21.63 -0.14 5.23
C THR A 81 -21.93 1.26 5.74
N ARG A 82 -23.13 1.80 5.55
CA ARG A 82 -23.55 3.07 6.14
C ARG A 82 -23.60 3.03 7.66
N LEU A 83 -23.75 1.86 8.27
CA LEU A 83 -23.74 1.69 9.72
C LEU A 83 -22.40 2.04 10.37
N PHE A 84 -21.30 2.09 9.58
CA PHE A 84 -20.03 2.60 10.10
C PHE A 84 -20.13 4.02 10.64
N SER A 85 -21.05 4.85 10.15
CA SER A 85 -21.27 6.19 10.72
C SER A 85 -21.68 6.18 12.20
N ILE A 86 -22.28 5.08 12.67
CA ILE A 86 -22.69 4.92 14.07
C ILE A 86 -21.44 4.83 14.98
N THR A 87 -20.35 4.24 14.51
CA THR A 87 -19.11 4.12 15.29
C THR A 87 -18.41 5.46 15.54
N GLY A 88 -18.78 6.51 14.83
CA GLY A 88 -18.28 7.88 15.02
C GLY A 88 -19.19 8.76 15.90
N LEU A 89 -20.24 8.20 16.49
CA LEU A 89 -21.11 8.96 17.38
C LEU A 89 -20.49 9.05 18.79
N ASP A 90 -20.30 10.28 19.28
CA ASP A 90 -19.70 10.53 20.60
C ASP A 90 -20.65 10.28 21.78
N SER A 91 -21.89 9.86 21.50
CA SER A 91 -22.92 9.65 22.53
C SER A 91 -22.69 8.43 23.43
N HIS A 92 -21.83 7.50 23.02
CA HIS A 92 -21.57 6.23 23.72
C HIS A 92 -20.08 5.87 23.73
N PRO A 93 -19.22 6.66 24.41
CA PRO A 93 -17.79 6.40 24.46
C PRO A 93 -17.45 5.05 25.14
N GLU A 94 -18.31 4.55 26.01
CA GLU A 94 -18.17 3.25 26.68
C GLU A 94 -18.26 2.05 25.71
N LEU A 95 -18.83 2.24 24.51
CA LEU A 95 -18.89 1.23 23.45
C LEU A 95 -17.69 1.26 22.51
N GLN A 96 -16.78 2.21 22.70
CA GLN A 96 -15.57 2.35 21.91
C GLN A 96 -14.36 1.80 22.66
N HIS A 97 -13.40 1.24 21.90
CA HIS A 97 -12.12 0.90 22.50
C HIS A 97 -11.39 2.17 22.97
N ALA A 98 -10.69 2.09 24.11
CA ALA A 98 -9.86 3.19 24.57
C ALA A 98 -8.87 3.63 23.49
N PRO A 99 -8.69 4.95 23.28
CA PRO A 99 -7.72 5.45 22.29
C PRO A 99 -6.32 4.92 22.59
N PHE A 100 -5.67 4.35 21.59
CA PHE A 100 -4.28 3.92 21.70
C PHE A 100 -3.34 5.03 21.22
N THR A 101 -2.38 5.40 22.08
CA THR A 101 -1.35 6.39 21.72
C THR A 101 -0.05 5.67 21.37
N PRO A 102 0.40 5.70 20.10
CA PRO A 102 1.67 5.12 19.69
C PRO A 102 2.85 5.74 20.43
N VAL A 103 3.83 4.94 20.80
CA VAL A 103 5.03 5.42 21.49
C VAL A 103 6.10 5.85 20.46
N ILE A 104 6.93 6.81 20.83
CA ILE A 104 8.15 7.12 20.09
C ILE A 104 9.28 6.30 20.73
N PRO A 105 10.11 5.58 19.93
CA PRO A 105 11.25 4.85 20.49
C PRO A 105 12.18 5.75 21.32
N LYS A 106 12.66 5.21 22.46
CA LYS A 106 13.53 5.97 23.40
C LYS A 106 14.74 6.61 22.73
N LEU A 107 15.30 5.95 21.73
CA LEU A 107 16.44 6.45 20.95
C LEU A 107 16.14 7.77 20.20
N LEU A 108 14.86 8.00 19.87
CA LEU A 108 14.41 9.19 19.13
C LEU A 108 13.76 10.24 20.02
N GLN A 109 13.30 9.88 21.23
CA GLN A 109 12.61 10.81 22.15
C GLN A 109 13.46 12.02 22.54
N ASN A 110 14.77 11.83 22.71
CA ASN A 110 15.71 12.84 23.19
C ASN A 110 16.65 13.33 22.08
N SER A 111 16.38 13.02 20.83
CA SER A 111 17.24 13.38 19.72
C SER A 111 16.66 14.56 18.95
N GLU A 112 17.36 15.69 18.99
CA GLU A 112 17.03 16.86 18.16
C GLU A 112 17.31 16.59 16.67
N ASN A 113 18.16 15.61 16.36
CA ASN A 113 18.60 15.31 14.99
C ASN A 113 18.52 13.81 14.69
N ILE A 114 17.52 13.40 13.89
CA ILE A 114 17.30 12.02 13.49
C ILE A 114 18.48 11.47 12.67
N PHE A 115 19.12 12.28 11.84
CA PHE A 115 20.28 11.86 11.05
C PHE A 115 21.42 11.37 11.95
N SER A 116 21.63 12.01 13.10
CA SER A 116 22.69 11.63 14.05
C SER A 116 22.44 10.25 14.67
N VAL A 117 21.19 9.86 14.83
CA VAL A 117 20.81 8.53 15.36
C VAL A 117 20.90 7.48 14.26
N VAL A 118 20.25 7.71 13.11
CA VAL A 118 20.22 6.78 11.98
C VAL A 118 21.61 6.54 11.39
N SER A 119 22.53 7.52 11.52
CA SER A 119 23.91 7.36 11.06
C SER A 119 24.70 6.32 11.85
N LYS A 120 24.29 5.99 13.08
CA LYS A 120 24.98 5.07 13.99
C LYS A 120 24.36 3.68 14.00
N GLN A 121 23.04 3.57 13.78
CA GLN A 121 22.31 2.32 13.81
C GLN A 121 20.99 2.40 13.04
N ASP A 122 20.55 1.26 12.54
CA ASP A 122 19.23 1.10 11.93
C ASP A 122 18.13 1.26 13.00
N ILE A 123 17.00 1.86 12.60
CA ILE A 123 15.81 2.00 13.45
C ILE A 123 14.65 1.30 12.76
N LEU A 124 14.14 0.26 13.38
CA LEU A 124 12.94 -0.45 12.93
C LEU A 124 11.76 -0.02 13.80
N LEU A 125 10.71 0.47 13.17
CA LEU A 125 9.44 0.84 13.83
C LEU A 125 8.37 -0.18 13.48
N LEU A 126 7.58 -0.57 14.48
CA LEU A 126 6.42 -1.44 14.35
C LEU A 126 5.12 -0.64 14.58
N HIS A 127 4.44 -0.29 13.49
CA HIS A 127 3.13 0.36 13.54
C HIS A 127 2.01 -0.66 13.83
N PRO A 128 0.93 -0.26 14.52
CA PRO A 128 0.59 1.04 15.06
C PRO A 128 1.23 1.32 16.44
N PHE A 129 1.96 0.36 17.02
CA PHE A 129 2.46 0.43 18.41
C PHE A 129 3.51 1.54 18.58
N GLU A 130 4.36 1.71 17.57
CA GLU A 130 5.29 2.81 17.49
C GLU A 130 4.82 3.84 16.46
N SER A 131 5.07 5.11 16.78
CA SER A 131 4.57 6.24 15.99
C SER A 131 5.20 6.31 14.60
N PHE A 132 4.43 6.76 13.63
CA PHE A 132 4.91 7.13 12.29
C PHE A 132 5.60 8.51 12.27
N THR A 133 5.45 9.30 13.35
CA THR A 133 6.03 10.64 13.48
C THR A 133 7.53 10.69 13.13
N PRO A 134 8.39 9.74 13.56
CA PRO A 134 9.81 9.78 13.20
C PRO A 134 10.10 9.76 11.70
N VAL A 135 9.24 9.12 10.90
CA VAL A 135 9.38 9.11 9.42
C VAL A 135 9.06 10.50 8.85
N VAL A 136 8.02 11.15 9.39
CA VAL A 136 7.65 12.53 9.02
C VAL A 136 8.73 13.50 9.43
N ASP A 137 9.25 13.37 10.65
CA ASP A 137 10.27 14.27 11.21
C ASP A 137 11.60 14.14 10.47
N LEU A 138 12.00 12.93 10.06
CA LEU A 138 13.19 12.76 9.21
C LEU A 138 13.04 13.58 7.91
N LEU A 139 11.87 13.54 7.28
CA LEU A 139 11.63 14.29 6.05
C LEU A 139 11.56 15.80 6.32
N ARG A 140 10.92 16.25 7.42
CA ARG A 140 10.88 17.66 7.83
C ARG A 140 12.27 18.20 8.13
N GLN A 141 13.11 17.43 8.82
CA GLN A 141 14.50 17.79 9.06
C GLN A 141 15.27 17.86 7.74
N ALA A 142 15.08 16.88 6.84
CA ALA A 142 15.71 16.91 5.52
C ALA A 142 15.32 18.15 4.70
N ALA A 143 14.07 18.59 4.78
CA ALA A 143 13.60 19.77 4.07
C ALA A 143 14.32 21.06 4.49
N LYS A 144 14.73 21.15 5.75
CA LYS A 144 15.37 22.34 6.35
C LYS A 144 16.91 22.27 6.40
N ASP A 145 17.47 21.07 6.40
CA ASP A 145 18.93 20.86 6.56
C ASP A 145 19.70 21.36 5.32
N PRO A 146 20.61 22.35 5.46
CA PRO A 146 21.40 22.88 4.34
C PRO A 146 22.32 21.84 3.69
N HIS A 147 22.66 20.77 4.39
CA HIS A 147 23.51 19.70 3.89
C HIS A 147 22.76 18.67 3.05
N VAL A 148 21.43 18.65 3.09
CA VAL A 148 20.60 17.78 2.22
C VAL A 148 20.56 18.37 0.82
N LEU A 149 20.93 17.56 -0.15
CA LEU A 149 21.01 17.91 -1.57
C LEU A 149 19.77 17.46 -2.34
N ALA A 150 19.32 16.23 -2.09
CA ALA A 150 18.21 15.64 -2.82
C ALA A 150 17.35 14.75 -1.95
N ILE A 151 16.06 14.67 -2.28
CA ILE A 151 15.07 13.79 -1.67
C ILE A 151 14.30 13.10 -2.78
N LYS A 152 14.27 11.76 -2.76
CA LYS A 152 13.47 10.95 -3.69
C LYS A 152 12.46 10.13 -2.91
N GLN A 153 11.19 10.12 -3.35
CA GLN A 153 10.12 9.46 -2.61
C GLN A 153 9.08 8.82 -3.52
N THR A 154 8.62 7.63 -3.16
CA THR A 154 7.45 7.01 -3.79
C THR A 154 6.18 7.41 -3.04
N LEU A 155 5.11 7.70 -3.77
CA LEU A 155 3.79 8.06 -3.22
C LEU A 155 2.71 7.20 -3.89
N TYR A 156 1.91 6.51 -3.07
CA TYR A 156 0.83 5.65 -3.56
C TYR A 156 -0.55 6.13 -3.05
N ARG A 157 -0.69 6.29 -1.73
CA ARG A 157 -1.88 6.81 -1.03
C ARG A 157 -1.42 7.71 0.10
N SER A 158 -1.33 8.99 -0.15
CA SER A 158 -0.78 9.94 0.83
C SER A 158 -1.87 10.75 1.55
N GLY A 159 -3.11 10.74 0.99
CA GLY A 159 -4.20 11.59 1.48
C GLY A 159 -4.06 13.05 1.04
N ALA A 160 -5.17 13.78 1.05
CA ALA A 160 -5.23 15.17 0.60
C ALA A 160 -4.41 16.13 1.51
N ASN A 161 -4.40 15.87 2.81
CA ASN A 161 -3.69 16.67 3.83
C ASN A 161 -2.52 15.85 4.39
N SER A 162 -1.46 15.66 3.62
CA SER A 162 -0.32 14.83 3.99
C SER A 162 0.86 15.67 4.46
N GLU A 163 1.26 15.48 5.71
CA GLU A 163 2.48 16.09 6.27
C GLU A 163 3.74 15.71 5.48
N ILE A 164 3.75 14.54 4.86
CA ILE A 164 4.81 14.09 3.94
C ILE A 164 4.86 15.00 2.71
N VAL A 165 3.71 15.29 2.11
CA VAL A 165 3.63 16.16 0.92
C VAL A 165 4.02 17.60 1.28
N ASP A 166 3.57 18.09 2.44
CA ASP A 166 3.94 19.41 2.94
C ASP A 166 5.46 19.54 3.09
N ALA A 167 6.11 18.53 3.66
CA ALA A 167 7.56 18.51 3.82
C ALA A 167 8.31 18.40 2.48
N LEU A 168 7.80 17.66 1.50
CA LEU A 168 8.38 17.61 0.15
C LEU A 168 8.27 18.96 -0.59
N VAL A 169 7.10 19.63 -0.46
CA VAL A 169 6.90 20.99 -0.99
C VAL A 169 7.85 21.98 -0.34
N GLU A 170 8.01 21.93 0.99
CA GLU A 170 8.97 22.76 1.73
C GLU A 170 10.40 22.49 1.25
N ALA A 171 10.78 21.23 1.07
CA ALA A 171 12.10 20.85 0.59
C ALA A 171 12.39 21.44 -0.80
N ALA A 172 11.45 21.31 -1.75
CA ALA A 172 11.59 21.86 -3.09
C ALA A 172 11.74 23.40 -3.06
N ARG A 173 10.92 24.10 -2.25
CA ARG A 173 11.01 25.54 -2.08
C ARG A 173 12.32 25.99 -1.43
N ASN A 174 12.92 25.15 -0.59
CA ASN A 174 14.23 25.36 0.01
C ASN A 174 15.40 24.99 -0.91
N GLY A 175 15.12 24.76 -2.21
CA GLY A 175 16.14 24.52 -3.23
C GLY A 175 16.71 23.09 -3.24
N LYS A 176 16.06 22.11 -2.58
CA LYS A 176 16.45 20.71 -2.65
C LYS A 176 15.98 20.11 -3.99
N GLU A 177 16.76 19.19 -4.56
CA GLU A 177 16.30 18.36 -5.68
C GLU A 177 15.26 17.35 -5.15
N VAL A 178 13.98 17.60 -5.40
CA VAL A 178 12.89 16.69 -4.99
C VAL A 178 12.38 15.90 -6.18
N THR A 179 12.40 14.58 -6.09
CA THR A 179 11.80 13.67 -7.09
C THR A 179 10.69 12.83 -6.41
N ALA A 180 9.48 12.98 -6.87
CA ALA A 180 8.33 12.20 -6.40
C ALA A 180 7.87 11.22 -7.48
N VAL A 181 7.87 9.92 -7.18
CA VAL A 181 7.30 8.88 -8.05
C VAL A 181 5.89 8.59 -7.54
N ILE A 182 4.88 8.99 -8.31
CA ILE A 182 3.47 8.92 -7.91
C ILE A 182 2.76 7.84 -8.72
N GLU A 183 2.10 6.89 -8.05
CA GLU A 183 1.24 5.92 -8.69
C GLU A 183 -0.16 6.53 -8.92
N LEU A 184 -0.44 6.94 -10.14
CA LEU A 184 -1.73 7.55 -10.48
C LEU A 184 -2.90 6.56 -10.44
N ARG A 185 -2.65 5.27 -10.69
CA ARG A 185 -3.68 4.21 -10.71
C ARG A 185 -3.90 3.57 -9.35
N ALA A 186 -3.69 4.34 -8.26
CA ALA A 186 -4.11 3.94 -6.93
C ALA A 186 -5.63 4.04 -6.84
N ARG A 187 -6.32 2.90 -6.91
CA ARG A 187 -7.78 2.80 -7.00
C ARG A 187 -8.48 3.66 -5.93
N PHE A 188 -9.37 4.56 -6.35
CA PHE A 188 -10.11 5.57 -5.57
C PHE A 188 -9.31 6.77 -5.07
N ASP A 189 -8.00 6.82 -5.28
CA ASP A 189 -7.14 7.95 -4.91
C ASP A 189 -6.60 8.71 -6.14
N GLU A 190 -7.07 8.39 -7.34
CA GLU A 190 -6.53 8.92 -8.60
C GLU A 190 -6.66 10.46 -8.65
N GLU A 191 -7.82 11.02 -8.29
CA GLU A 191 -8.06 12.47 -8.26
C GLU A 191 -7.17 13.17 -7.22
N SER A 192 -7.05 12.57 -6.03
CA SER A 192 -6.18 13.05 -4.97
C SER A 192 -4.71 13.03 -5.39
N ASN A 193 -4.26 11.94 -6.06
CA ASN A 193 -2.90 11.81 -6.53
C ASN A 193 -2.56 12.78 -7.68
N LEU A 194 -3.54 13.10 -8.55
CA LEU A 194 -3.37 14.15 -9.57
C LEU A 194 -3.22 15.54 -8.95
N ALA A 195 -4.04 15.87 -7.95
CA ALA A 195 -3.95 17.15 -7.24
C ALA A 195 -2.61 17.28 -6.50
N LEU A 196 -2.16 16.21 -5.87
CA LEU A 196 -0.87 16.11 -5.19
C LEU A 196 0.30 16.30 -6.16
N ALA A 197 0.26 15.65 -7.32
CA ALA A 197 1.26 15.80 -8.37
C ALA A 197 1.38 17.26 -8.83
N SER A 198 0.24 17.91 -9.11
CA SER A 198 0.20 19.33 -9.52
C SER A 198 0.79 20.24 -8.45
N ARG A 199 0.52 19.97 -7.16
CA ARG A 199 1.04 20.73 -6.03
C ARG A 199 2.56 20.61 -5.90
N LEU A 200 3.11 19.41 -6.08
CA LEU A 200 4.57 19.18 -6.06
C LEU A 200 5.27 19.82 -7.25
N GLN A 201 4.71 19.70 -8.45
CA GLN A 201 5.23 20.36 -9.65
C GLN A 201 5.25 21.88 -9.51
N ALA A 202 4.18 22.49 -8.97
CA ALA A 202 4.13 23.93 -8.70
C ALA A 202 5.17 24.40 -7.68
N ALA A 203 5.68 23.51 -6.81
CA ALA A 203 6.76 23.81 -5.88
C ALA A 203 8.17 23.59 -6.49
N GLY A 204 8.27 23.13 -7.74
CA GLY A 204 9.55 22.88 -8.42
C GLY A 204 10.06 21.43 -8.27
N ALA A 205 9.26 20.51 -7.73
CA ALA A 205 9.63 19.10 -7.67
C ALA A 205 9.46 18.41 -9.03
N VAL A 206 10.33 17.44 -9.33
CA VAL A 206 10.19 16.52 -10.46
C VAL A 206 9.19 15.45 -10.08
N VAL A 207 8.12 15.31 -10.87
CA VAL A 207 7.08 14.29 -10.67
C VAL A 207 7.13 13.27 -11.78
N ILE A 208 7.21 12.00 -11.41
CA ILE A 208 7.20 10.85 -12.31
C ILE A 208 5.94 10.03 -12.06
N TYR A 209 5.22 9.68 -13.11
CA TYR A 209 3.96 8.94 -13.05
C TYR A 209 4.19 7.45 -13.30
N GLY A 210 4.62 6.75 -12.23
CA GLY A 210 4.77 5.30 -12.26
C GLY A 210 5.69 4.76 -13.35
N VAL A 211 5.51 3.47 -13.66
CA VAL A 211 6.24 2.77 -14.75
C VAL A 211 5.21 2.09 -15.64
N VAL A 212 5.33 2.26 -16.95
CA VAL A 212 4.44 1.63 -17.93
C VAL A 212 4.43 0.11 -17.74
N GLY A 213 3.24 -0.49 -17.74
CA GLY A 213 3.04 -1.94 -17.56
C GLY A 213 3.17 -2.44 -16.11
N PHE A 214 3.61 -1.61 -15.15
CA PHE A 214 3.78 -1.99 -13.75
C PHE A 214 3.10 -0.99 -12.80
N LYS A 215 2.74 -1.47 -11.59
CA LYS A 215 2.33 -0.57 -10.50
C LYS A 215 3.48 -0.31 -9.56
N THR A 216 3.74 0.97 -9.29
CA THR A 216 4.72 1.37 -8.28
C THR A 216 4.10 1.26 -6.91
N HIS A 217 4.34 0.12 -6.24
CA HIS A 217 3.78 -0.17 -4.91
C HIS A 217 4.79 -0.16 -3.78
N SER A 218 6.07 0.09 -4.06
CA SER A 218 7.12 0.24 -3.04
C SER A 218 6.88 1.50 -2.19
N LYS A 219 7.22 1.43 -0.91
CA LYS A 219 7.22 2.56 0.01
C LYS A 219 8.65 2.80 0.43
N MET A 220 9.28 3.74 -0.27
CA MET A 220 10.68 4.07 -0.05
C MET A 220 10.93 5.57 -0.21
N MET A 221 11.85 6.06 0.61
CA MET A 221 12.39 7.41 0.56
C MET A 221 13.90 7.31 0.56
N LEU A 222 14.56 8.19 -0.19
CA LEU A 222 16.01 8.34 -0.23
C LEU A 222 16.35 9.80 -0.04
N ILE A 223 17.22 10.07 0.94
CA ILE A 223 17.76 11.40 1.22
C ILE A 223 19.28 11.37 0.96
N LEU A 224 19.75 12.26 0.13
CA LEU A 224 21.18 12.46 -0.13
C LEU A 224 21.66 13.65 0.67
N ARG A 225 22.56 13.41 1.64
CA ARG A 225 23.12 14.41 2.55
C ARG A 225 24.63 14.49 2.40
N ARG A 226 25.18 15.68 2.34
CA ARG A 226 26.63 15.90 2.33
C ARG A 226 27.16 15.87 3.77
N GLU A 227 28.11 14.97 4.02
CA GLU A 227 28.78 14.82 5.33
C GLU A 227 30.26 14.65 5.10
N ASN A 228 31.08 15.46 5.74
CA ASN A 228 32.55 15.41 5.64
C ASN A 228 33.07 15.41 4.19
N GLY A 229 32.40 16.13 3.30
CA GLY A 229 32.77 16.21 1.87
C GLY A 229 32.20 15.09 1.01
N GLU A 230 31.61 14.03 1.57
CA GLU A 230 31.03 12.89 0.88
C GLU A 230 29.50 12.92 0.90
N ILE A 231 28.88 12.16 -0.02
CA ILE A 231 27.41 12.01 -0.04
C ILE A 231 27.03 10.75 0.74
N ARG A 232 26.35 10.94 1.86
CA ARG A 232 25.74 9.88 2.63
C ARG A 232 24.28 9.70 2.24
N ARG A 233 23.86 8.45 2.14
CA ARG A 233 22.49 8.05 1.81
C ARG A 233 21.74 7.65 3.07
N TYR A 234 20.59 8.26 3.29
CA TYR A 234 19.63 7.87 4.31
C TYR A 234 18.40 7.34 3.62
N ALA A 235 17.96 6.16 3.99
CA ALA A 235 16.78 5.52 3.37
C ALA A 235 15.70 5.22 4.41
N HIS A 236 14.46 5.36 4.00
CA HIS A 236 13.32 4.75 4.66
C HIS A 236 12.72 3.70 3.74
N LEU A 237 12.46 2.52 4.30
CA LEU A 237 11.77 1.41 3.64
C LEU A 237 10.56 1.03 4.50
N GLY A 238 9.37 1.04 3.90
CA GLY A 238 8.14 0.73 4.62
C GLY A 238 7.30 -0.36 3.97
N THR A 239 6.56 -1.10 4.78
CA THR A 239 5.50 -1.99 4.28
C THR A 239 4.17 -1.25 4.13
N GLY A 240 3.94 -0.18 4.92
CA GLY A 240 2.76 0.68 4.92
C GLY A 240 2.89 1.92 4.04
N ASN A 241 1.76 2.47 3.59
CA ASN A 241 1.74 3.70 2.83
C ASN A 241 2.19 4.90 3.68
N TYR A 242 2.69 5.96 3.01
CA TYR A 242 3.03 7.25 3.65
C TYR A 242 1.77 8.03 4.05
N HIS A 243 1.05 7.49 5.03
CA HIS A 243 -0.23 8.03 5.50
C HIS A 243 -0.35 7.81 7.02
N ALA A 244 -0.28 8.88 7.81
CA ALA A 244 -0.29 8.80 9.27
C ALA A 244 -1.54 8.10 9.84
N GLY A 245 -2.72 8.29 9.23
CA GLY A 245 -3.95 7.60 9.61
C GLY A 245 -3.86 6.07 9.39
N ASN A 246 -3.32 5.64 8.25
CA ASN A 246 -3.13 4.21 7.97
C ASN A 246 -2.13 3.56 8.94
N ALA A 247 -1.08 4.27 9.32
CA ALA A 247 -0.10 3.80 10.29
C ALA A 247 -0.67 3.57 11.71
N ARG A 248 -1.84 4.14 12.01
CA ARG A 248 -2.58 3.89 13.27
C ARG A 248 -3.53 2.69 13.20
N LEU A 249 -3.82 2.18 12.01
CA LEU A 249 -4.80 1.12 11.78
C LEU A 249 -4.17 -0.20 11.35
N TYR A 250 -3.07 -0.15 10.59
CA TYR A 250 -2.44 -1.32 10.02
C TYR A 250 -1.17 -1.69 10.76
N THR A 251 -0.89 -3.00 10.84
CA THR A 251 0.38 -3.51 11.34
C THR A 251 1.40 -3.48 10.21
N ASP A 252 2.31 -2.51 10.27
CA ASP A 252 3.33 -2.26 9.27
C ASP A 252 4.69 -2.03 9.91
N TYR A 253 5.75 -2.18 9.11
CA TYR A 253 7.12 -1.86 9.50
C TYR A 253 7.62 -0.62 8.76
N SER A 254 8.46 0.16 9.44
CA SER A 254 9.26 1.25 8.85
C SER A 254 10.71 1.09 9.28
N LEU A 255 11.62 0.94 8.33
CA LEU A 255 13.06 0.89 8.56
C LEU A 255 13.68 2.22 8.17
N LEU A 256 14.33 2.90 9.12
CA LEU A 256 15.20 4.05 8.88
C LEU A 256 16.65 3.56 8.95
N THR A 257 17.43 3.80 7.88
CA THR A 257 18.79 3.26 7.76
C THR A 257 19.73 4.19 7.03
N ALA A 258 21.00 4.13 7.40
CA ALA A 258 22.11 4.72 6.67
C ALA A 258 23.10 3.64 6.17
N ASP A 259 22.67 2.36 6.14
CA ASP A 259 23.45 1.26 5.56
C ASP A 259 23.79 1.54 4.11
N VAL A 260 25.07 1.47 3.78
CA VAL A 260 25.60 1.83 2.45
C VAL A 260 24.99 0.95 1.36
N ALA A 261 24.89 -0.37 1.59
CA ALA A 261 24.39 -1.30 0.58
C ALA A 261 22.88 -1.14 0.33
N LEU A 262 22.09 -0.91 1.39
CA LEU A 262 20.66 -0.58 1.26
C LEU A 262 20.46 0.77 0.57
N GLY A 263 21.21 1.80 0.95
CA GLY A 263 21.15 3.12 0.32
C GLY A 263 21.51 3.10 -1.17
N GLU A 264 22.51 2.30 -1.56
CA GLU A 264 22.84 2.07 -2.98
C GLU A 264 21.71 1.34 -3.73
N ASP A 265 21.13 0.30 -3.13
CA ASP A 265 20.04 -0.45 -3.75
C ASP A 265 18.78 0.42 -3.94
N VAL A 266 18.41 1.24 -2.94
CA VAL A 266 17.31 2.20 -3.05
C VAL A 266 17.60 3.23 -4.14
N SER A 267 18.84 3.72 -4.23
CA SER A 267 19.25 4.66 -5.30
C SER A 267 19.09 4.03 -6.69
N LYS A 268 19.49 2.77 -6.86
CA LYS A 268 19.30 2.01 -8.12
C LYS A 268 17.83 1.83 -8.47
N LEU A 269 16.98 1.51 -7.47
CA LEU A 269 15.53 1.38 -7.68
C LEU A 269 14.92 2.71 -8.14
N PHE A 270 15.28 3.84 -7.54
CA PHE A 270 14.82 5.14 -8.02
C PHE A 270 15.29 5.42 -9.44
N SER A 271 16.55 5.09 -9.80
CA SER A 271 17.04 5.23 -11.18
C SER A 271 16.22 4.40 -12.18
N GLN A 272 15.81 3.18 -11.81
CA GLN A 272 14.92 2.36 -12.64
C GLN A 272 13.52 2.98 -12.80
N LEU A 273 12.94 3.48 -11.70
CA LEU A 273 11.60 4.09 -11.71
C LEU A 273 11.54 5.39 -12.53
N ILE A 274 12.68 6.09 -12.65
CA ILE A 274 12.81 7.34 -13.42
C ILE A 274 13.15 7.04 -14.90
N GLY A 275 13.30 5.76 -15.27
CA GLY A 275 13.64 5.39 -16.64
C GLY A 275 15.13 5.52 -17.01
N MET A 276 15.99 5.80 -16.03
CA MET A 276 17.44 6.04 -16.25
C MET A 276 18.31 4.78 -16.10
N GLY A 277 17.73 3.59 -15.91
CA GLY A 277 18.54 2.43 -15.56
C GLY A 277 18.10 1.11 -16.20
N LYS A 278 19.09 0.30 -16.59
CA LYS A 278 18.91 -1.15 -16.85
C LYS A 278 18.63 -1.86 -15.52
N THR A 279 18.08 -3.08 -15.58
CA THR A 279 17.90 -3.93 -14.39
C THR A 279 19.26 -4.16 -13.71
N LEU A 280 19.47 -3.50 -12.56
CA LEU A 280 20.73 -3.56 -11.83
C LEU A 280 20.68 -4.65 -10.77
N ARG A 281 21.79 -5.36 -10.59
CA ARG A 281 21.91 -6.33 -9.50
C ARG A 281 21.89 -5.62 -8.15
N MET A 282 20.91 -5.97 -7.31
CA MET A 282 20.78 -5.49 -5.94
C MET A 282 21.70 -6.27 -5.01
N LYS A 283 22.19 -5.64 -3.95
CA LYS A 283 23.05 -6.25 -2.92
C LYS A 283 22.23 -6.91 -1.81
N LYS A 284 21.20 -6.21 -1.32
CA LYS A 284 20.36 -6.61 -0.18
C LYS A 284 18.88 -6.68 -0.51
N LEU A 285 18.39 -5.78 -1.36
CA LEU A 285 16.97 -5.70 -1.69
C LEU A 285 16.58 -6.70 -2.76
N LEU A 286 15.37 -7.22 -2.61
CA LEU A 286 14.68 -8.01 -3.63
C LEU A 286 13.53 -7.18 -4.19
N HIS A 287 13.33 -7.19 -5.50
CA HIS A 287 12.25 -6.43 -6.11
C HIS A 287 11.40 -7.28 -7.05
N ALA A 288 10.10 -7.07 -6.98
CA ALA A 288 9.13 -7.68 -7.88
C ALA A 288 8.97 -6.81 -9.14
N PRO A 289 8.72 -7.45 -10.30
CA PRO A 289 8.55 -8.90 -10.50
C PRO A 289 9.86 -9.67 -10.77
N PHE A 290 11.03 -9.03 -10.66
CA PHE A 290 12.29 -9.53 -11.20
C PHE A 290 12.98 -10.58 -10.31
N THR A 291 13.31 -10.25 -9.06
CA THR A 291 14.12 -11.12 -8.20
C THR A 291 13.36 -11.73 -7.02
N LEU A 292 12.32 -11.03 -6.49
CA LEU A 292 11.64 -11.41 -5.24
C LEU A 292 11.07 -12.83 -5.30
N LYS A 293 10.26 -13.15 -6.31
CA LYS A 293 9.58 -14.44 -6.40
C LYS A 293 10.54 -15.61 -6.51
N LYS A 294 11.57 -15.46 -7.36
CA LYS A 294 12.61 -16.50 -7.50
C LYS A 294 13.29 -16.76 -6.18
N THR A 295 13.77 -15.71 -5.51
CA THR A 295 14.49 -15.85 -4.26
C THR A 295 13.61 -16.44 -3.15
N LEU A 296 12.30 -16.09 -3.08
CA LEU A 296 11.39 -16.72 -2.12
C LEU A 296 11.22 -18.22 -2.38
N LEU A 297 11.11 -18.64 -3.65
CA LEU A 297 11.06 -20.06 -4.02
C LEU A 297 12.35 -20.79 -3.64
N ASP A 298 13.52 -20.18 -3.87
CA ASP A 298 14.83 -20.72 -3.50
C ASP A 298 14.96 -20.88 -1.96
N LEU A 299 14.47 -19.89 -1.18
CA LEU A 299 14.46 -19.97 0.28
C LEU A 299 13.52 -21.07 0.80
N ILE A 300 12.31 -21.21 0.24
CA ILE A 300 11.41 -22.30 0.59
C ILE A 300 12.04 -23.67 0.25
N ALA A 301 12.70 -23.78 -0.91
CA ALA A 301 13.40 -24.99 -1.31
C ALA A 301 14.57 -25.33 -0.35
N LYS A 302 15.29 -24.33 0.15
CA LYS A 302 16.35 -24.50 1.14
C LYS A 302 15.83 -25.08 2.45
N GLU A 303 14.72 -24.55 2.98
CA GLU A 303 14.08 -25.09 4.19
C GLU A 303 13.55 -26.51 3.94
N THR A 304 13.00 -26.77 2.74
CA THR A 304 12.54 -28.11 2.36
C THR A 304 13.70 -29.12 2.37
N ALA A 305 14.85 -28.76 1.81
CA ALA A 305 16.05 -29.60 1.80
C ALA A 305 16.58 -29.85 3.23
N ALA A 306 16.60 -28.81 4.08
CA ALA A 306 17.02 -28.96 5.48
C ALA A 306 16.12 -29.95 6.24
N ALA A 307 14.79 -29.87 6.06
CA ALA A 307 13.86 -30.83 6.67
C ALA A 307 14.08 -32.27 6.17
N ALA A 308 14.32 -32.44 4.87
CA ALA A 308 14.63 -33.77 4.28
C ALA A 308 15.89 -34.38 4.84
N GLU A 309 16.85 -33.57 5.30
CA GLU A 309 18.07 -33.99 5.99
C GLU A 309 17.87 -34.17 7.50
N GLY A 310 16.65 -34.05 8.02
CA GLY A 310 16.35 -34.14 9.45
C GLY A 310 16.83 -32.93 10.28
N LYS A 311 17.19 -31.83 9.63
CA LYS A 311 17.57 -30.59 10.29
C LYS A 311 16.33 -29.74 10.67
N PRO A 312 16.40 -28.90 11.71
CA PRO A 312 15.35 -27.96 12.03
C PRO A 312 15.05 -27.04 10.83
N ALA A 313 13.76 -26.95 10.42
CA ALA A 313 13.32 -26.12 9.32
C ALA A 313 12.00 -25.44 9.69
N HIS A 314 11.92 -24.12 9.52
CA HIS A 314 10.76 -23.35 9.92
C HIS A 314 10.55 -22.14 8.99
N ILE A 315 9.33 -21.97 8.51
CA ILE A 315 8.90 -20.82 7.72
C ILE A 315 7.81 -20.07 8.50
N ILE A 316 8.05 -18.81 8.78
CA ILE A 316 7.04 -17.89 9.31
C ILE A 316 6.82 -16.79 8.27
N ALA A 317 5.57 -16.59 7.81
CA ALA A 317 5.30 -15.59 6.80
C ALA A 317 3.97 -14.87 7.03
N LYS A 318 3.99 -13.54 6.87
CA LYS A 318 2.81 -12.69 6.90
C LYS A 318 2.59 -12.07 5.52
N PHE A 319 1.39 -12.24 4.98
CA PHE A 319 1.01 -11.73 3.66
C PHE A 319 -0.25 -10.87 3.74
N ASN A 320 -0.33 -9.87 2.87
CA ASN A 320 -1.60 -9.20 2.60
C ASN A 320 -2.55 -10.14 1.84
N SER A 321 -2.01 -10.94 0.91
CA SER A 321 -2.73 -11.96 0.15
C SER A 321 -1.76 -13.07 -0.26
N LEU A 322 -2.24 -14.29 -0.36
CA LEU A 322 -1.47 -15.47 -0.79
C LEU A 322 -2.24 -16.18 -1.91
N THR A 323 -1.96 -15.80 -3.16
CA THR A 323 -2.68 -16.26 -4.36
C THR A 323 -1.76 -16.87 -5.43
N ASP A 324 -0.43 -16.68 -5.32
CA ASP A 324 0.54 -17.21 -6.28
C ASP A 324 0.64 -18.73 -6.23
N ALA A 325 0.20 -19.39 -7.32
CA ALA A 325 0.13 -20.84 -7.39
C ALA A 325 1.51 -21.54 -7.22
N LYS A 326 2.63 -20.90 -7.65
CA LYS A 326 3.96 -21.50 -7.51
C LYS A 326 4.45 -21.45 -6.06
N ILE A 327 4.23 -20.33 -5.38
CA ILE A 327 4.54 -20.19 -3.93
C ILE A 327 3.70 -21.18 -3.12
N ILE A 328 2.38 -21.28 -3.38
CA ILE A 328 1.49 -22.19 -2.66
C ILE A 328 1.93 -23.66 -2.84
N ARG A 329 2.26 -24.09 -4.07
CA ARG A 329 2.77 -25.45 -4.31
C ARG A 329 4.10 -25.71 -3.60
N ALA A 330 4.99 -24.70 -3.56
CA ALA A 330 6.26 -24.84 -2.86
C ALA A 330 6.05 -25.00 -1.33
N LEU A 331 5.09 -24.23 -0.75
CA LEU A 331 4.73 -24.36 0.66
C LEU A 331 4.09 -25.73 0.98
N TYR A 332 3.23 -26.25 0.10
CA TYR A 332 2.68 -27.59 0.26
C TYR A 332 3.80 -28.66 0.25
N LYS A 333 4.72 -28.58 -0.72
CA LYS A 333 5.86 -29.50 -0.77
C LYS A 333 6.73 -29.41 0.50
N ALA A 334 7.01 -28.21 0.97
CA ALA A 334 7.76 -28.00 2.21
C ALA A 334 7.04 -28.61 3.43
N SER A 335 5.73 -28.42 3.54
CA SER A 335 4.89 -29.01 4.58
C SER A 335 4.92 -30.54 4.57
N GLN A 336 4.81 -31.14 3.37
CA GLN A 336 4.89 -32.61 3.19
C GLN A 336 6.25 -33.19 3.57
N THR A 337 7.32 -32.39 3.47
CA THR A 337 8.69 -32.80 3.85
C THR A 337 8.98 -32.63 5.34
N GLY A 338 8.04 -32.02 6.10
CA GLY A 338 8.17 -31.82 7.55
C GLY A 338 8.66 -30.43 7.97
N VAL A 339 8.70 -29.46 7.07
CA VAL A 339 8.96 -28.06 7.45
C VAL A 339 7.82 -27.56 8.31
N LYS A 340 8.12 -26.97 9.47
CA LYS A 340 7.13 -26.24 10.25
C LYS A 340 6.79 -24.94 9.53
N ILE A 341 5.50 -24.69 9.28
CA ILE A 341 5.07 -23.51 8.54
C ILE A 341 3.96 -22.81 9.29
N ASP A 342 4.17 -21.52 9.60
CA ASP A 342 3.20 -20.64 10.25
C ASP A 342 2.90 -19.46 9.32
N LEU A 343 1.65 -19.34 8.85
CA LEU A 343 1.21 -18.30 7.93
C LEU A 343 0.18 -17.39 8.60
N VAL A 344 0.34 -16.09 8.36
CA VAL A 344 -0.62 -15.05 8.74
C VAL A 344 -1.06 -14.33 7.48
N VAL A 345 -2.33 -14.49 7.07
CA VAL A 345 -2.85 -13.92 5.84
C VAL A 345 -4.02 -12.99 6.13
N ARG A 346 -3.91 -11.71 5.73
CA ARG A 346 -4.92 -10.70 6.01
C ARG A 346 -6.08 -10.69 5.03
N GLY A 347 -5.82 -10.94 3.76
CA GLY A 347 -6.80 -10.84 2.68
C GLY A 347 -7.00 -12.18 1.95
N MET A 348 -7.07 -12.14 0.62
CA MET A 348 -7.31 -13.33 -0.19
C MET A 348 -6.24 -14.42 0.06
N CYS A 349 -6.69 -15.63 0.33
CA CYS A 349 -5.84 -16.79 0.50
C CYS A 349 -6.37 -17.97 -0.34
N CYS A 350 -5.56 -18.43 -1.31
CA CYS A 350 -5.86 -19.61 -2.12
C CYS A 350 -5.18 -20.87 -1.59
N LEU A 351 -4.41 -20.78 -0.49
CA LEU A 351 -3.85 -21.92 0.20
C LEU A 351 -4.89 -22.48 1.19
N ARG A 352 -5.08 -23.80 1.20
CA ARG A 352 -5.96 -24.51 2.13
C ARG A 352 -5.12 -25.29 3.15
N PRO A 353 -5.14 -24.92 4.44
CA PRO A 353 -4.40 -25.62 5.48
C PRO A 353 -5.15 -26.87 5.96
N GLY A 354 -4.48 -27.76 6.70
CA GLY A 354 -5.08 -28.89 7.41
C GLY A 354 -5.57 -30.04 6.54
N ILE A 355 -5.11 -30.14 5.29
CA ILE A 355 -5.43 -31.28 4.43
C ILE A 355 -4.44 -32.40 4.72
N PRO A 356 -4.91 -33.61 5.19
CA PRO A 356 -4.06 -34.74 5.47
C PRO A 356 -3.17 -35.13 4.27
N GLY A 357 -1.87 -35.31 4.51
CA GLY A 357 -0.89 -35.64 3.48
C GLY A 357 -0.52 -34.52 2.50
N VAL A 358 -1.12 -33.32 2.62
CA VAL A 358 -0.87 -32.20 1.71
C VAL A 358 -0.40 -30.95 2.46
N SER A 359 -1.11 -30.53 3.49
CA SER A 359 -0.88 -29.21 4.12
C SER A 359 -0.97 -29.24 5.65
N HIS A 360 0.02 -29.88 6.28
CA HIS A 360 0.20 -29.85 7.75
C HIS A 360 0.88 -28.56 8.17
N LEU A 361 0.18 -27.44 8.04
CA LEU A 361 0.68 -26.11 8.39
C LEU A 361 -0.38 -25.31 9.15
N SER A 362 0.06 -24.33 9.94
CA SER A 362 -0.84 -23.39 10.59
C SER A 362 -1.12 -22.19 9.68
N LEU A 363 -2.36 -21.73 9.68
CA LEU A 363 -2.77 -20.52 8.97
C LEU A 363 -3.72 -19.73 9.84
N ILE A 364 -3.37 -18.48 10.08
CA ILE A 364 -4.24 -17.48 10.72
C ILE A 364 -4.70 -16.53 9.64
N HIS A 365 -6.01 -16.44 9.44
CA HIS A 365 -6.64 -15.46 8.57
C HIS A 365 -7.13 -14.30 9.44
N ILE A 366 -6.63 -13.11 9.18
CA ILE A 366 -6.97 -11.89 9.95
C ILE A 366 -8.08 -11.11 9.22
#